data_d971a168dabe829c7e9ace0c372b2f31
#
_entry.id   d971a168dabe829c7e9ace0c372b2f31
#
_cell.length_a   1.000
_cell.length_b   1.000
_cell.length_c   1.000
_cell.angle_alpha   90.00
_cell.angle_beta   90.00
_cell.angle_gamma   90.00
#
_symmetry.space_group_name_H-M   'P 1'
#
loop_
_entity.id
_entity.type
_entity.pdbx_description
1 polymer ?
#
loop_
_entity_poly.entity_id
_entity_poly.type
_entity_poly.pdbx_seq_one_letter_code
_entity_poly.pdbx_strand_id
1 'polypeptide(L)'
;MAPETFPQMLKRHRKSRGWSQQRLAEALCEVSGRATVTRQEVYRWERGLRAPKFWLPYIAAVFAVDREDLERAIAKVDTPSPTLAELLPGERPEVELSANQGRHVGTAAAERLHARVHALRLADDVIAGQDLIVPAFRELDSAVLLLRESTHTEAVGRSLRTAVGEFAQIAGWIASDAGQHDKAERTYRLGLSAAREAGDGTLAGQLAGCLAYQWSNIGRESDGVALAEAALTEAGAEAPPRARALFWDRVAWARTKAGDARATMRALGEAEEAFSQHADEDEPTWLYWVDAGELQVMEARAYTELRRPLRAVPLLNDVLSRYDATHTREMALYLSWLAVAYADANEPEQAANVARRMLEMSADLGSDRTDERARVVRASLKPFGDVPEVREILDAA
;
A
#
# COMPACT_ATOMS: atom_id res chain seq x y z
N MET A 1 33.97 -13.52 21.66
CA MET A 1 33.09 -12.34 21.49
C MET A 1 32.19 -12.61 20.29
N ALA A 2 30.87 -12.44 20.44
CA ALA A 2 29.97 -12.55 19.32
C ALA A 2 30.33 -11.47 18.26
N PRO A 3 30.34 -11.78 16.96
CA PRO A 3 30.63 -10.81 15.92
C PRO A 3 29.59 -9.70 15.91
N GLU A 4 30.05 -8.45 15.80
CA GLU A 4 29.21 -7.26 15.79
C GLU A 4 28.24 -7.29 14.61
N THR A 5 26.97 -7.02 14.85
CA THR A 5 25.92 -6.96 13.83
C THR A 5 25.92 -5.59 13.13
N PHE A 6 25.38 -5.51 11.91
CA PHE A 6 25.28 -4.23 11.18
C PHE A 6 24.61 -3.11 12.00
N PRO A 7 23.45 -3.34 12.68
CA PRO A 7 22.84 -2.32 13.52
C PRO A 7 23.75 -1.81 14.65
N GLN A 8 24.51 -2.71 15.26
CA GLN A 8 25.45 -2.36 16.31
C GLN A 8 26.64 -1.56 15.76
N MET A 9 27.17 -1.96 14.61
CA MET A 9 28.24 -1.29 13.89
C MET A 9 27.81 0.13 13.49
N LEU A 10 26.65 0.30 12.85
CA LEU A 10 26.10 1.58 12.44
C LEU A 10 25.95 2.54 13.63
N LYS A 11 25.33 2.05 14.70
CA LYS A 11 25.12 2.82 15.94
C LYS A 11 26.46 3.21 16.60
N ARG A 12 27.45 2.33 16.60
CA ARG A 12 28.78 2.60 17.13
C ARG A 12 29.49 3.70 16.34
N HIS A 13 29.53 3.60 14.98
CA HIS A 13 30.15 4.61 14.13
C HIS A 13 29.47 5.98 14.24
N ARG A 14 28.16 6.00 14.30
CA ARG A 14 27.42 7.27 14.54
C ARG A 14 27.75 7.89 15.89
N LYS A 15 27.73 7.08 16.96
CA LYS A 15 28.01 7.56 18.32
C LYS A 15 29.45 8.02 18.50
N SER A 16 30.44 7.34 17.89
CA SER A 16 31.85 7.73 17.96
C SER A 16 32.12 9.10 17.36
N ARG A 17 31.23 9.56 16.45
CA ARG A 17 31.29 10.91 15.86
C ARG A 17 30.44 11.94 16.63
N GLY A 18 29.77 11.53 17.71
CA GLY A 18 28.87 12.40 18.45
C GLY A 18 27.58 12.78 17.68
N TRP A 19 27.24 12.03 16.63
CA TRP A 19 26.12 12.39 15.75
C TRP A 19 24.77 11.90 16.29
N SER A 20 23.72 12.73 16.07
CA SER A 20 22.35 12.27 16.20
C SER A 20 21.96 11.41 14.99
N GLN A 21 20.87 10.65 15.07
CA GLN A 21 20.31 9.93 13.93
C GLN A 21 19.91 10.88 12.78
N GLN A 22 19.41 12.05 13.12
CA GLN A 22 19.09 13.12 12.16
C GLN A 22 20.36 13.57 11.42
N ARG A 23 21.48 13.82 12.13
CA ARG A 23 22.73 14.24 11.51
C ARG A 23 23.32 13.19 10.59
N LEU A 24 23.16 11.89 10.91
CA LEU A 24 23.57 10.81 10.03
C LEU A 24 22.72 10.78 8.75
N ALA A 25 21.41 10.96 8.86
CA ALA A 25 20.51 11.05 7.72
C ALA A 25 20.92 12.20 6.77
N GLU A 26 21.19 13.38 7.33
CA GLU A 26 21.67 14.55 6.57
C GLU A 26 23.00 14.27 5.85
N ALA A 27 23.98 13.67 6.55
CA ALA A 27 25.26 13.35 5.95
C ALA A 27 25.14 12.34 4.79
N LEU A 28 24.23 11.37 4.90
CA LEU A 28 23.94 10.43 3.83
C LEU A 28 23.28 11.12 2.64
N CYS A 29 22.36 12.03 2.88
CA CYS A 29 21.73 12.86 1.84
C CYS A 29 22.79 13.74 1.14
N GLU A 30 23.71 14.39 1.89
CA GLU A 30 24.80 15.22 1.37
C GLU A 30 25.72 14.41 0.43
N VAL A 31 26.15 13.21 0.85
CA VAL A 31 27.08 12.37 0.07
C VAL A 31 26.41 11.72 -1.14
N SER A 32 25.13 11.37 -1.03
CA SER A 32 24.40 10.72 -2.12
C SER A 32 23.81 11.70 -3.13
N GLY A 33 23.70 12.99 -2.78
CA GLY A 33 22.95 13.99 -3.55
C GLY A 33 21.44 13.76 -3.54
N ARG A 34 20.91 12.89 -2.65
CA ARG A 34 19.50 12.52 -2.57
C ARG A 34 18.95 12.83 -1.18
N ALA A 35 17.87 13.59 -1.09
CA ALA A 35 17.22 13.96 0.16
C ALA A 35 16.17 12.92 0.62
N THR A 36 16.52 11.62 0.58
CA THR A 36 15.55 10.52 0.80
C THR A 36 15.78 9.72 2.08
N VAL A 37 16.86 9.99 2.85
CA VAL A 37 17.08 9.36 4.16
C VAL A 37 16.59 10.26 5.26
N THR A 38 15.73 9.71 6.12
CA THR A 38 15.19 10.40 7.29
C THR A 38 15.81 9.87 8.58
N ARG A 39 15.65 10.62 9.68
CA ARG A 39 15.97 10.14 11.02
C ARG A 39 15.34 8.78 11.32
N GLN A 40 14.10 8.57 10.82
CA GLN A 40 13.35 7.36 11.10
C GLN A 40 13.93 6.14 10.37
N GLU A 41 14.50 6.33 9.17
CA GLU A 41 15.24 5.28 8.47
C GLU A 41 16.49 4.87 9.25
N VAL A 42 17.28 5.83 9.69
CA VAL A 42 18.47 5.55 10.51
C VAL A 42 18.09 4.81 11.80
N TYR A 43 16.99 5.22 12.44
CA TYR A 43 16.47 4.51 13.62
C TYR A 43 16.14 3.04 13.31
N ARG A 44 15.44 2.77 12.18
CA ARG A 44 15.08 1.41 11.75
C ARG A 44 16.31 0.56 11.48
N TRP A 45 17.32 1.12 10.83
CA TRP A 45 18.60 0.41 10.58
C TRP A 45 19.34 0.08 11.86
N GLU A 46 19.38 1.00 12.82
CA GLU A 46 20.03 0.76 14.13
C GLU A 46 19.26 -0.21 15.02
N ARG A 47 18.00 -0.44 14.75
CA ARG A 47 17.17 -1.45 15.43
C ARG A 47 17.17 -2.79 14.71
N GLY A 48 17.79 -2.89 13.55
CA GLY A 48 17.81 -4.11 12.74
C GLY A 48 16.47 -4.42 12.06
N LEU A 49 15.55 -3.45 12.04
CA LEU A 49 14.23 -3.61 11.41
C LEU A 49 14.31 -3.61 9.90
N ARG A 50 15.38 -3.11 9.32
CA ARG A 50 15.65 -3.06 7.89
C ARG A 50 17.14 -2.97 7.61
N ALA A 51 17.61 -3.64 6.53
CA ALA A 51 18.97 -3.53 6.04
C ALA A 51 19.03 -2.47 4.92
N PRO A 52 19.89 -1.44 5.04
CA PRO A 52 20.00 -0.37 4.04
C PRO A 52 20.86 -0.79 2.85
N LYS A 53 20.49 -1.85 2.10
CA LYS A 53 21.31 -2.40 1.00
C LYS A 53 21.75 -1.33 -0.01
N PHE A 54 20.82 -0.50 -0.45
CA PHE A 54 21.11 0.61 -1.37
C PHE A 54 22.06 1.66 -0.78
N TRP A 55 21.97 1.91 0.53
CA TRP A 55 22.73 2.96 1.21
C TRP A 55 24.13 2.54 1.66
N LEU A 56 24.49 1.27 1.51
CA LEU A 56 25.79 0.74 1.94
C LEU A 56 27.00 1.49 1.37
N PRO A 57 27.07 1.83 0.06
CA PRO A 57 28.17 2.59 -0.48
C PRO A 57 28.31 3.98 0.17
N TYR A 58 27.17 4.62 0.45
CA TYR A 58 27.14 5.95 1.06
C TYR A 58 27.48 5.89 2.56
N ILE A 59 27.01 4.85 3.27
CA ILE A 59 27.39 4.59 4.67
C ILE A 59 28.89 4.32 4.76
N ALA A 60 29.44 3.52 3.84
CA ALA A 60 30.87 3.26 3.74
C ALA A 60 31.68 4.55 3.55
N ALA A 61 31.23 5.41 2.62
CA ALA A 61 31.85 6.71 2.36
C ALA A 61 31.76 7.66 3.56
N VAL A 62 30.57 7.79 4.16
CA VAL A 62 30.34 8.67 5.32
C VAL A 62 31.16 8.25 6.52
N PHE A 63 31.32 6.96 6.78
CA PHE A 63 32.09 6.46 7.93
C PHE A 63 33.54 6.10 7.62
N ALA A 64 33.96 6.16 6.35
CA ALA A 64 35.28 5.75 5.88
C ALA A 64 35.60 4.30 6.32
N VAL A 65 34.66 3.39 6.11
CA VAL A 65 34.78 1.96 6.39
C VAL A 65 34.69 1.16 5.10
N ASP A 66 35.21 -0.05 5.11
CA ASP A 66 35.13 -0.91 3.94
C ASP A 66 33.69 -1.36 3.70
N ARG A 67 33.25 -1.25 2.46
CA ARG A 67 31.91 -1.69 2.04
C ARG A 67 31.70 -3.19 2.28
N GLU A 68 32.73 -4.01 2.04
CA GLU A 68 32.65 -5.46 2.26
C GLU A 68 32.43 -5.81 3.75
N ASP A 69 32.94 -4.99 4.68
CA ASP A 69 32.69 -5.18 6.11
C ASP A 69 31.23 -4.94 6.46
N LEU A 70 30.61 -3.93 5.86
CA LEU A 70 29.19 -3.64 6.02
C LEU A 70 28.32 -4.73 5.38
N GLU A 71 28.67 -5.21 4.18
CA GLU A 71 27.97 -6.29 3.48
C GLU A 71 28.07 -7.60 4.27
N ARG A 72 29.23 -7.93 4.80
CA ARG A 72 29.41 -9.11 5.68
C ARG A 72 28.64 -8.99 6.98
N ALA A 73 28.52 -7.81 7.54
CA ALA A 73 27.74 -7.57 8.75
C ALA A 73 26.23 -7.67 8.48
N ILE A 74 25.77 -7.32 7.29
CA ILE A 74 24.37 -7.51 6.84
C ILE A 74 24.10 -8.96 6.48
N ALA A 75 24.97 -9.65 5.74
CA ALA A 75 24.78 -11.05 5.38
C ALA A 75 24.74 -11.98 6.59
N LYS A 76 25.32 -11.55 7.73
CA LYS A 76 25.17 -12.24 9.03
C LYS A 76 23.87 -11.93 9.75
N VAL A 77 23.14 -10.90 9.33
CA VAL A 77 21.76 -10.60 9.68
C VAL A 77 20.92 -10.90 8.44
N ASP A 78 20.97 -12.15 7.95
CA ASP A 78 19.77 -12.75 7.37
C ASP A 78 18.79 -12.88 8.54
N THR A 79 18.25 -11.74 8.93
CA THR A 79 16.95 -11.73 9.59
C THR A 79 16.03 -12.19 8.48
N PRO A 80 15.45 -13.40 8.58
CA PRO A 80 14.39 -13.78 7.64
C PRO A 80 13.42 -12.58 7.62
N SER A 81 12.94 -12.23 6.44
CA SER A 81 11.86 -11.24 6.28
C SER A 81 10.87 -11.50 7.39
N PRO A 82 10.48 -10.48 8.18
CA PRO A 82 9.67 -10.73 9.36
C PRO A 82 8.55 -11.67 8.96
N THR A 83 8.48 -12.82 9.62
CA THR A 83 7.42 -13.79 9.36
C THR A 83 6.10 -13.10 9.66
N LEU A 84 5.03 -13.47 8.99
CA LEU A 84 3.69 -12.96 9.29
C LEU A 84 3.37 -13.08 10.80
N ALA A 85 3.92 -14.09 11.48
CA ALA A 85 3.83 -14.28 12.94
C ALA A 85 4.55 -13.17 13.74
N GLU A 86 5.56 -12.51 13.18
CA GLU A 86 6.26 -11.38 13.82
C GLU A 86 5.61 -10.04 13.49
N LEU A 87 4.98 -9.93 12.34
CA LEU A 87 4.19 -8.76 11.92
C LEU A 87 2.77 -8.81 12.49
N LEU A 88 2.21 -10.01 12.64
CA LEU A 88 0.95 -10.27 13.32
C LEU A 88 1.30 -10.78 14.72
N PRO A 89 1.23 -9.99 15.78
CA PRO A 89 1.44 -10.46 17.14
C PRO A 89 0.37 -11.51 17.43
N GLY A 90 0.68 -12.74 17.08
CA GLY A 90 -0.15 -13.90 17.28
C GLY A 90 0.24 -14.55 18.58
N GLU A 91 -0.42 -14.25 19.66
CA GLU A 91 -0.88 -15.37 20.44
C GLU A 91 -1.70 -16.22 19.47
N ARG A 92 -1.28 -17.46 19.18
CA ARG A 92 -2.21 -18.47 18.64
C ARG A 92 -3.49 -18.25 19.41
N PRO A 93 -4.65 -18.04 18.77
CA PRO A 93 -5.85 -18.12 19.54
C PRO A 93 -5.77 -19.48 20.23
N GLU A 94 -5.60 -19.51 21.56
CA GLU A 94 -6.03 -20.59 22.39
C GLU A 94 -7.57 -20.63 22.33
N VAL A 95 -8.08 -20.60 21.12
CA VAL A 95 -9.33 -21.20 20.76
C VAL A 95 -8.96 -22.65 20.54
N GLU A 96 -8.73 -23.37 21.64
CA GLU A 96 -9.11 -24.77 21.64
C GLU A 96 -10.55 -24.78 21.14
N LEU A 97 -10.72 -25.15 19.89
CA LEU A 97 -11.98 -25.46 19.25
C LEU A 97 -12.44 -26.78 19.91
N SER A 98 -12.84 -26.73 21.17
CA SER A 98 -13.67 -27.79 21.75
C SER A 98 -15.01 -27.66 21.04
N ALA A 99 -15.13 -28.39 19.95
CA ALA A 99 -16.40 -28.69 19.34
C ALA A 99 -17.38 -29.12 20.44
N ASN A 100 -18.49 -28.46 20.54
CA ASN A 100 -19.77 -28.85 21.09
C ASN A 100 -20.45 -27.96 22.15
N GLN A 101 -19.91 -26.82 22.54
CA GLN A 101 -20.74 -25.83 23.27
C GLN A 101 -20.22 -24.46 22.90
N GLY A 102 -21.03 -23.61 22.22
CA GLY A 102 -20.65 -22.29 21.78
C GLY A 102 -19.96 -21.51 22.90
N ARG A 103 -18.61 -21.35 22.79
CA ARG A 103 -17.84 -20.66 23.81
C ARG A 103 -18.28 -19.19 23.81
N HIS A 104 -18.61 -18.69 25.00
CA HIS A 104 -18.92 -17.27 25.12
C HIS A 104 -17.66 -16.42 24.89
N VAL A 105 -17.75 -15.45 23.98
CA VAL A 105 -16.68 -14.49 23.68
C VAL A 105 -17.10 -13.08 24.05
N GLY A 106 -16.19 -12.35 24.71
CA GLY A 106 -16.38 -10.98 25.14
C GLY A 106 -15.65 -9.98 24.25
N THR A 107 -15.65 -8.70 24.66
CA THR A 107 -15.03 -7.56 23.95
C THR A 107 -13.56 -7.80 23.62
N ALA A 108 -12.78 -8.37 24.52
CA ALA A 108 -11.37 -8.66 24.30
C ALA A 108 -11.10 -9.59 23.09
N ALA A 109 -12.05 -10.46 22.69
CA ALA A 109 -11.91 -11.27 21.49
C ALA A 109 -12.10 -10.42 20.22
N ALA A 110 -13.06 -9.50 20.22
CA ALA A 110 -13.28 -8.58 19.12
C ALA A 110 -12.09 -7.60 18.96
N GLU A 111 -11.59 -7.04 20.05
CA GLU A 111 -10.43 -6.15 20.07
C GLU A 111 -9.18 -6.85 19.47
N ARG A 112 -8.94 -8.11 19.83
CA ARG A 112 -7.86 -8.89 19.22
C ARG A 112 -8.02 -9.09 17.73
N LEU A 113 -9.25 -9.31 17.23
CA LEU A 113 -9.48 -9.40 15.77
C LEU A 113 -9.20 -8.08 15.07
N HIS A 114 -9.64 -6.96 15.63
CA HIS A 114 -9.32 -5.63 15.07
C HIS A 114 -7.82 -5.34 15.07
N ALA A 115 -7.10 -5.69 16.13
CA ALA A 115 -5.64 -5.56 16.16
C ALA A 115 -4.96 -6.45 15.08
N ARG A 116 -5.45 -7.68 14.87
CA ARG A 116 -4.90 -8.60 13.87
C ARG A 116 -5.19 -8.11 12.44
N VAL A 117 -6.38 -7.63 12.14
CA VAL A 117 -6.68 -7.11 10.80
C VAL A 117 -5.86 -5.86 10.50
N HIS A 118 -5.66 -4.99 11.48
CA HIS A 118 -4.77 -3.85 11.32
C HIS A 118 -3.31 -4.27 11.05
N ALA A 119 -2.82 -5.26 11.80
CA ALA A 119 -1.48 -5.81 11.55
C ALA A 119 -1.36 -6.46 10.16
N LEU A 120 -2.41 -7.12 9.65
CA LEU A 120 -2.43 -7.66 8.29
C LEU A 120 -2.36 -6.56 7.23
N ARG A 121 -2.99 -5.41 7.43
CA ARG A 121 -2.86 -4.24 6.54
C ARG A 121 -1.44 -3.71 6.51
N LEU A 122 -0.82 -3.54 7.69
CA LEU A 122 0.58 -3.11 7.77
C LEU A 122 1.54 -4.13 7.13
N ALA A 123 1.20 -5.42 7.16
CA ALA A 123 1.95 -6.45 6.45
C ALA A 123 1.80 -6.31 4.93
N ASP A 124 0.62 -5.99 4.42
CA ASP A 124 0.37 -5.76 2.99
C ASP A 124 1.17 -4.56 2.44
N ASP A 125 1.46 -3.56 3.26
CA ASP A 125 2.28 -2.42 2.86
C ASP A 125 3.74 -2.82 2.51
N VAL A 126 4.23 -3.95 3.05
CA VAL A 126 5.66 -4.35 2.94
C VAL A 126 5.90 -5.74 2.32
N ILE A 127 4.91 -6.60 2.27
CA ILE A 127 5.01 -7.98 1.75
C ILE A 127 4.28 -8.07 0.41
N ALA A 128 4.82 -8.85 -0.52
CA ALA A 128 4.16 -9.09 -1.81
C ALA A 128 2.81 -9.79 -1.63
N GLY A 129 1.80 -9.34 -2.41
CA GLY A 129 0.44 -9.84 -2.29
C GLY A 129 0.31 -11.36 -2.42
N GLN A 130 1.10 -12.01 -3.28
CA GLN A 130 1.11 -13.47 -3.46
C GLN A 130 1.47 -14.23 -2.17
N ASP A 131 2.42 -13.72 -1.39
CA ASP A 131 2.85 -14.34 -0.13
C ASP A 131 1.82 -14.16 0.98
N LEU A 132 0.98 -13.14 0.87
CA LEU A 132 -0.07 -12.84 1.86
C LEU A 132 -1.40 -13.53 1.60
N ILE A 133 -1.66 -14.09 0.41
CA ILE A 133 -2.95 -14.72 0.09
C ILE A 133 -3.34 -15.77 1.12
N VAL A 134 -2.47 -16.76 1.35
CA VAL A 134 -2.79 -17.87 2.27
C VAL A 134 -2.97 -17.40 3.71
N PRO A 135 -2.06 -16.57 4.27
CA PRO A 135 -2.26 -15.98 5.60
C PRO A 135 -3.54 -15.16 5.72
N ALA A 136 -3.82 -14.26 4.77
CA ALA A 136 -4.99 -13.38 4.82
C ALA A 136 -6.31 -14.16 4.84
N PHE A 137 -6.43 -15.18 3.99
CA PHE A 137 -7.62 -16.03 3.97
C PHE A 137 -7.75 -16.92 5.20
N ARG A 138 -6.65 -17.41 5.77
CA ARG A 138 -6.68 -18.13 7.05
C ARG A 138 -7.19 -17.24 8.20
N GLU A 139 -6.78 -15.96 8.23
CA GLU A 139 -7.25 -14.99 9.20
C GLU A 139 -8.75 -14.71 9.03
N LEU A 140 -9.20 -14.49 7.79
CA LEU A 140 -10.61 -14.30 7.48
C LEU A 140 -11.45 -15.53 7.89
N ASP A 141 -11.03 -16.74 7.51
CA ASP A 141 -11.72 -17.98 7.85
C ASP A 141 -11.82 -18.15 9.38
N SER A 142 -10.74 -17.83 10.10
CA SER A 142 -10.71 -17.88 11.56
C SER A 142 -11.69 -16.89 12.20
N ALA A 143 -11.80 -15.68 11.65
CA ALA A 143 -12.73 -14.66 12.13
C ALA A 143 -14.20 -15.07 11.85
N VAL A 144 -14.49 -15.60 10.67
CA VAL A 144 -15.80 -16.12 10.29
C VAL A 144 -16.20 -17.30 11.19
N LEU A 145 -15.28 -18.22 11.44
CA LEU A 145 -15.52 -19.38 12.31
C LEU A 145 -15.82 -18.94 13.74
N LEU A 146 -15.03 -17.99 14.28
CA LEU A 146 -15.27 -17.45 15.61
C LEU A 146 -16.65 -16.80 15.71
N LEU A 147 -17.07 -16.00 14.74
CA LEU A 147 -18.39 -15.37 14.71
C LEU A 147 -19.52 -16.42 14.71
N ARG A 148 -19.37 -17.50 13.91
CA ARG A 148 -20.39 -18.56 13.77
C ARG A 148 -20.51 -19.49 14.95
N GLU A 149 -19.40 -19.82 15.59
CA GLU A 149 -19.35 -20.88 16.61
C GLU A 149 -19.36 -20.33 18.04
N SER A 150 -19.28 -19.01 18.22
CA SER A 150 -19.32 -18.40 19.56
C SER A 150 -20.71 -17.87 19.92
N THR A 151 -20.98 -17.86 21.24
CA THR A 151 -22.06 -17.07 21.82
C THR A 151 -21.51 -15.71 22.26
N HIS A 152 -22.25 -14.63 22.07
CA HIS A 152 -21.80 -13.28 22.37
C HIS A 152 -23.00 -12.35 22.61
N THR A 153 -22.75 -11.21 23.26
CA THR A 153 -23.74 -10.13 23.32
C THR A 153 -23.94 -9.51 21.93
N GLU A 154 -25.05 -8.79 21.73
CA GLU A 154 -25.30 -8.10 20.47
C GLU A 154 -24.19 -7.11 20.11
N ALA A 155 -23.69 -6.34 21.08
CA ALA A 155 -22.58 -5.39 20.87
C ALA A 155 -21.29 -6.08 20.42
N VAL A 156 -20.92 -7.21 21.08
CA VAL A 156 -19.77 -8.02 20.66
C VAL A 156 -20.01 -8.63 19.29
N GLY A 157 -21.21 -9.10 19.00
CA GLY A 157 -21.58 -9.64 17.69
C GLY A 157 -21.46 -8.62 16.56
N ARG A 158 -21.85 -7.35 16.78
CA ARG A 158 -21.61 -6.27 15.82
C ARG A 158 -20.12 -6.06 15.60
N SER A 159 -19.32 -5.93 16.66
CA SER A 159 -17.87 -5.74 16.56
C SER A 159 -17.16 -6.92 15.85
N LEU A 160 -17.58 -8.15 16.08
CA LEU A 160 -17.06 -9.32 15.36
C LEU A 160 -17.41 -9.27 13.86
N ARG A 161 -18.63 -8.82 13.49
CA ARG A 161 -19.01 -8.66 12.08
C ARG A 161 -18.21 -7.56 11.40
N THR A 162 -17.99 -6.42 12.07
CA THR A 162 -17.11 -5.37 11.57
C THR A 162 -15.72 -5.94 11.31
N ALA A 163 -15.14 -6.70 12.26
CA ALA A 163 -13.84 -7.33 12.08
C ALA A 163 -13.81 -8.29 10.88
N VAL A 164 -14.86 -9.14 10.70
CA VAL A 164 -15.00 -10.00 9.51
C VAL A 164 -15.05 -9.18 8.23
N GLY A 165 -15.80 -8.07 8.21
CA GLY A 165 -15.86 -7.15 7.08
C GLY A 165 -14.50 -6.55 6.75
N GLU A 166 -13.75 -6.14 7.77
CA GLU A 166 -12.39 -5.61 7.61
C GLU A 166 -11.39 -6.66 7.11
N PHE A 167 -11.44 -7.90 7.62
CA PHE A 167 -10.64 -9.00 7.07
C PHE A 167 -11.01 -9.33 5.63
N ALA A 168 -12.28 -9.30 5.29
CA ALA A 168 -12.75 -9.51 3.92
C ALA A 168 -12.29 -8.39 2.99
N GLN A 169 -12.24 -7.15 3.47
CA GLN A 169 -11.73 -6.02 2.70
C GLN A 169 -10.25 -6.24 2.33
N ILE A 170 -9.38 -6.50 3.31
CA ILE A 170 -7.95 -6.64 3.04
C ILE A 170 -7.62 -7.96 2.31
N ALA A 171 -8.27 -9.07 2.63
CA ALA A 171 -8.08 -10.34 1.93
C ALA A 171 -8.57 -10.25 0.47
N GLY A 172 -9.68 -9.54 0.22
CA GLY A 172 -10.17 -9.25 -1.11
C GLY A 172 -9.21 -8.36 -1.90
N TRP A 173 -8.62 -7.36 -1.26
CA TRP A 173 -7.61 -6.48 -1.86
C TRP A 173 -6.37 -7.27 -2.28
N ILE A 174 -5.80 -8.06 -1.38
CA ILE A 174 -4.64 -8.93 -1.64
C ILE A 174 -4.93 -9.90 -2.80
N ALA A 175 -6.12 -10.52 -2.82
CA ALA A 175 -6.51 -11.42 -3.90
C ALA A 175 -6.66 -10.68 -5.25
N SER A 176 -7.23 -9.47 -5.24
CA SER A 176 -7.37 -8.64 -6.45
C SER A 176 -6.00 -8.21 -6.98
N ASP A 177 -5.07 -7.81 -6.09
CA ASP A 177 -3.70 -7.42 -6.43
C ASP A 177 -2.88 -8.58 -7.02
N ALA A 178 -3.20 -9.81 -6.61
CA ALA A 178 -2.63 -11.04 -7.16
C ALA A 178 -3.40 -11.63 -8.36
N GLY A 179 -4.27 -10.85 -9.00
CA GLY A 179 -5.02 -11.28 -10.20
C GLY A 179 -6.16 -12.28 -9.92
N GLN A 180 -6.44 -12.66 -8.67
CA GLN A 180 -7.51 -13.61 -8.31
C GLN A 180 -8.88 -12.91 -8.21
N HIS A 181 -9.31 -12.25 -9.28
CA HIS A 181 -10.45 -11.33 -9.29
C HIS A 181 -11.77 -11.98 -8.85
N ASP A 182 -12.06 -13.22 -9.26
CA ASP A 182 -13.29 -13.92 -8.84
C ASP A 182 -13.31 -14.23 -7.34
N LYS A 183 -12.13 -14.54 -6.78
CA LYS A 183 -11.99 -14.80 -5.35
C LYS A 183 -12.14 -13.50 -4.57
N ALA A 184 -11.54 -12.41 -5.05
CA ALA A 184 -11.65 -11.09 -4.48
C ALA A 184 -13.11 -10.61 -4.46
N GLU A 185 -13.85 -10.74 -5.59
CA GLU A 185 -15.26 -10.36 -5.67
C GLU A 185 -16.11 -11.12 -4.65
N ARG A 186 -15.97 -12.44 -4.55
CA ARG A 186 -16.70 -13.23 -3.53
C ARG A 186 -16.37 -12.79 -2.11
N THR A 187 -15.12 -12.45 -1.87
CA THR A 187 -14.64 -12.01 -0.55
C THR A 187 -15.19 -10.63 -0.20
N TYR A 188 -15.19 -9.67 -1.13
CA TYR A 188 -15.81 -8.37 -0.90
C TYR A 188 -17.32 -8.48 -0.64
N ARG A 189 -18.03 -9.36 -1.36
CA ARG A 189 -19.45 -9.62 -1.13
C ARG A 189 -19.74 -10.22 0.26
N LEU A 190 -18.89 -11.13 0.74
CA LEU A 190 -18.97 -11.65 2.11
C LEU A 190 -18.79 -10.51 3.12
N GLY A 191 -17.75 -9.69 2.94
CA GLY A 191 -17.49 -8.56 3.83
C GLY A 191 -18.63 -7.53 3.83
N LEU A 192 -19.20 -7.23 2.66
CA LEU A 192 -20.33 -6.33 2.51
C LEU A 192 -21.56 -6.82 3.29
N SER A 193 -21.86 -8.12 3.25
CA SER A 193 -22.93 -8.71 4.07
C SER A 193 -22.64 -8.51 5.57
N ALA A 194 -21.40 -8.82 6.01
CA ALA A 194 -21.00 -8.69 7.40
C ALA A 194 -21.05 -7.21 7.88
N ALA A 195 -20.60 -6.26 7.08
CA ALA A 195 -20.65 -4.83 7.40
C ALA A 195 -22.12 -4.32 7.52
N ARG A 196 -22.99 -4.73 6.60
CA ARG A 196 -24.43 -4.41 6.67
C ARG A 196 -25.10 -4.99 7.91
N GLU A 197 -24.81 -6.25 8.24
CA GLU A 197 -25.32 -6.89 9.46
C GLU A 197 -24.78 -6.23 10.74
N ALA A 198 -23.60 -5.61 10.69
CA ALA A 198 -23.04 -4.82 11.78
C ALA A 198 -23.67 -3.42 11.88
N GLY A 199 -24.35 -2.95 10.84
CA GLY A 199 -24.82 -1.58 10.72
C GLY A 199 -23.71 -0.57 10.42
N ASP A 200 -22.58 -1.05 9.86
CA ASP A 200 -21.42 -0.22 9.51
C ASP A 200 -21.47 0.19 8.03
N GLY A 201 -22.18 1.28 7.74
CA GLY A 201 -22.32 1.80 6.39
C GLY A 201 -21.00 2.28 5.78
N THR A 202 -20.10 2.81 6.59
CA THR A 202 -18.79 3.28 6.13
C THR A 202 -17.92 2.10 5.63
N LEU A 203 -17.89 1.00 6.38
CA LEU A 203 -17.17 -0.21 5.95
C LEU A 203 -17.86 -0.86 4.74
N ALA A 204 -19.20 -0.85 4.68
CA ALA A 204 -19.94 -1.34 3.52
C ALA A 204 -19.59 -0.54 2.26
N GLY A 205 -19.51 0.79 2.37
CA GLY A 205 -19.04 1.68 1.31
C GLY A 205 -17.62 1.37 0.87
N GLN A 206 -16.70 1.11 1.80
CA GLN A 206 -15.32 0.74 1.50
C GLN A 206 -15.23 -0.58 0.71
N LEU A 207 -15.97 -1.61 1.13
CA LEU A 207 -15.99 -2.91 0.45
C LEU A 207 -16.57 -2.80 -0.97
N ALA A 208 -17.67 -2.08 -1.11
CA ALA A 208 -18.26 -1.81 -2.42
C ALA A 208 -17.34 -0.96 -3.30
N GLY A 209 -16.65 0.03 -2.73
CA GLY A 209 -15.65 0.86 -3.41
C GLY A 209 -14.45 0.06 -3.90
N CYS A 210 -13.94 -0.90 -3.12
CA CYS A 210 -12.88 -1.80 -3.54
C CYS A 210 -13.31 -2.69 -4.73
N LEU A 211 -14.53 -3.22 -4.68
CA LEU A 211 -15.09 -4.01 -5.78
C LEU A 211 -15.34 -3.17 -7.03
N ALA A 212 -15.81 -1.94 -6.87
CA ALA A 212 -15.99 -0.99 -7.97
C ALA A 212 -14.64 -0.66 -8.64
N TYR A 213 -13.60 -0.44 -7.84
CA TYR A 213 -12.24 -0.24 -8.32
C TYR A 213 -11.75 -1.44 -9.13
N GLN A 214 -11.93 -2.67 -8.62
CA GLN A 214 -11.60 -3.90 -9.35
C GLN A 214 -12.35 -3.97 -10.69
N TRP A 215 -13.67 -3.81 -10.70
CA TRP A 215 -14.47 -3.89 -11.92
C TRP A 215 -14.04 -2.85 -12.97
N SER A 216 -13.73 -1.64 -12.54
CA SER A 216 -13.24 -0.58 -13.42
C SER A 216 -11.91 -0.94 -14.09
N ASN A 217 -11.07 -1.77 -13.43
CA ASN A 217 -9.77 -2.18 -13.96
C ASN A 217 -9.79 -3.45 -14.82
N ILE A 218 -10.87 -4.23 -14.77
CA ILE A 218 -10.97 -5.51 -15.50
C ILE A 218 -11.98 -5.45 -16.68
N GLY A 219 -12.29 -4.26 -17.21
CA GLY A 219 -13.14 -4.09 -18.39
C GLY A 219 -14.64 -4.09 -18.07
N ARG A 220 -15.04 -3.78 -16.83
CA ARG A 220 -16.45 -3.63 -16.39
C ARG A 220 -16.71 -2.19 -15.95
N GLU A 221 -16.32 -1.22 -16.77
CA GLU A 221 -16.26 0.19 -16.39
C GLU A 221 -17.65 0.74 -16.01
N SER A 222 -18.70 0.39 -16.76
CA SER A 222 -20.08 0.82 -16.47
C SER A 222 -20.58 0.29 -15.14
N ASP A 223 -20.31 -0.99 -14.84
CA ASP A 223 -20.66 -1.61 -13.57
C ASP A 223 -19.84 -0.98 -12.43
N GLY A 224 -18.56 -0.72 -12.69
CA GLY A 224 -17.66 -0.03 -11.75
C GLY A 224 -18.16 1.35 -11.36
N VAL A 225 -18.63 2.15 -12.33
CA VAL A 225 -19.23 3.47 -12.07
C VAL A 225 -20.48 3.33 -11.20
N ALA A 226 -21.42 2.47 -11.59
CA ALA A 226 -22.67 2.30 -10.84
C ALA A 226 -22.40 1.84 -9.40
N LEU A 227 -21.45 0.92 -9.21
CA LEU A 227 -21.10 0.40 -7.89
C LEU A 227 -20.36 1.44 -7.04
N ALA A 228 -19.46 2.26 -7.62
CA ALA A 228 -18.76 3.32 -6.89
C ALA A 228 -19.75 4.40 -6.38
N GLU A 229 -20.72 4.79 -7.18
CA GLU A 229 -21.76 5.73 -6.78
C GLU A 229 -22.69 5.12 -5.70
N ALA A 230 -23.02 3.84 -5.83
CA ALA A 230 -23.78 3.12 -4.82
C ALA A 230 -23.00 2.99 -3.50
N ALA A 231 -21.67 2.77 -3.56
CA ALA A 231 -20.80 2.72 -2.38
C ALA A 231 -20.81 4.03 -1.59
N LEU A 232 -20.73 5.16 -2.29
CA LEU A 232 -20.84 6.49 -1.68
C LEU A 232 -22.19 6.70 -1.00
N THR A 233 -23.27 6.25 -1.64
CA THR A 233 -24.64 6.31 -1.08
C THR A 233 -24.80 5.40 0.14
N GLU A 234 -24.26 4.18 0.10
CA GLU A 234 -24.29 3.20 1.19
C GLU A 234 -23.56 3.71 2.44
N ALA A 235 -22.40 4.36 2.24
CA ALA A 235 -21.64 4.95 3.33
C ALA A 235 -22.42 6.05 4.07
N GLY A 236 -23.27 6.77 3.37
CA GLY A 236 -24.12 7.83 3.93
C GLY A 236 -23.38 9.15 4.18
N ALA A 237 -24.14 10.16 4.59
CA ALA A 237 -23.63 11.50 4.85
C ALA A 237 -22.76 11.59 6.13
N GLU A 238 -22.98 10.67 7.06
CA GLU A 238 -22.26 10.61 8.35
C GLU A 238 -20.91 9.90 8.24
N ALA A 239 -20.53 9.40 7.06
CA ALA A 239 -19.21 8.81 6.87
C ALA A 239 -18.11 9.86 7.12
N PRO A 240 -17.00 9.48 7.79
CA PRO A 240 -15.91 10.39 8.07
C PRO A 240 -15.40 11.10 6.81
N PRO A 241 -14.93 12.36 6.92
CA PRO A 241 -14.48 13.17 5.80
C PRO A 241 -13.44 12.46 4.92
N ARG A 242 -12.49 11.78 5.54
CA ARG A 242 -11.44 11.02 4.86
C ARG A 242 -11.99 9.80 4.10
N ALA A 243 -12.99 9.10 4.67
CA ALA A 243 -13.67 8.01 3.99
C ALA A 243 -14.46 8.53 2.77
N ARG A 244 -15.18 9.65 2.93
CA ARG A 244 -15.91 10.29 1.84
C ARG A 244 -14.97 10.73 0.71
N ALA A 245 -13.83 11.30 1.04
CA ALA A 245 -12.79 11.65 0.06
C ALA A 245 -12.35 10.42 -0.74
N LEU A 246 -12.06 9.30 -0.06
CA LEU A 246 -11.71 8.04 -0.71
C LEU A 246 -12.84 7.52 -1.61
N PHE A 247 -14.10 7.59 -1.18
CA PHE A 247 -15.22 7.10 -2.00
C PHE A 247 -15.44 7.98 -3.23
N TRP A 248 -15.29 9.30 -3.12
CA TRP A 248 -15.29 10.19 -4.27
C TRP A 248 -14.13 9.92 -5.23
N ASP A 249 -12.94 9.57 -4.70
CA ASP A 249 -11.84 9.14 -5.54
C ASP A 249 -12.16 7.83 -6.29
N ARG A 250 -12.83 6.87 -5.65
CA ARG A 250 -13.30 5.64 -6.35
C ARG A 250 -14.27 5.96 -7.47
N VAL A 251 -15.19 6.92 -7.27
CA VAL A 251 -16.08 7.44 -8.33
C VAL A 251 -15.25 8.10 -9.43
N ALA A 252 -14.27 8.96 -9.09
CA ALA A 252 -13.38 9.60 -10.04
C ALA A 252 -12.63 8.59 -10.89
N TRP A 253 -12.07 7.55 -10.27
CA TRP A 253 -11.36 6.49 -10.98
C TRP A 253 -12.28 5.71 -11.93
N ALA A 254 -13.45 5.28 -11.46
CA ALA A 254 -14.41 4.56 -12.30
C ALA A 254 -14.85 5.40 -13.51
N ARG A 255 -15.14 6.69 -13.30
CA ARG A 255 -15.44 7.63 -14.38
C ARG A 255 -14.27 7.86 -15.33
N THR A 256 -13.04 7.86 -14.83
CA THR A 256 -11.83 7.93 -15.64
C THR A 256 -11.74 6.73 -16.58
N LYS A 257 -11.92 5.52 -16.04
CA LYS A 257 -11.88 4.28 -16.84
C LYS A 257 -13.02 4.21 -17.86
N ALA A 258 -14.17 4.78 -17.54
CA ALA A 258 -15.28 4.92 -18.48
C ALA A 258 -15.09 6.07 -19.52
N GLY A 259 -13.98 6.83 -19.46
CA GLY A 259 -13.68 7.92 -20.39
C GLY A 259 -14.46 9.22 -20.14
N ASP A 260 -15.20 9.34 -19.04
CA ASP A 260 -15.97 10.55 -18.69
C ASP A 260 -15.11 11.57 -17.93
N ALA A 261 -14.26 12.28 -18.67
CA ALA A 261 -13.35 13.28 -18.11
C ALA A 261 -14.07 14.39 -17.32
N ARG A 262 -15.33 14.74 -17.70
CA ARG A 262 -16.07 15.80 -17.01
C ARG A 262 -16.56 15.33 -15.64
N ALA A 263 -17.10 14.11 -15.57
CA ALA A 263 -17.52 13.53 -14.29
C ALA A 263 -16.31 13.23 -13.40
N THR A 264 -15.18 12.78 -13.97
CA THR A 264 -13.91 12.61 -13.23
C THR A 264 -13.51 13.90 -12.53
N MET A 265 -13.46 15.03 -13.24
CA MET A 265 -13.05 16.31 -12.64
C MET A 265 -14.00 16.78 -11.53
N ARG A 266 -15.28 16.52 -11.67
CA ARG A 266 -16.25 16.84 -10.59
C ARG A 266 -16.00 15.97 -9.36
N ALA A 267 -15.82 14.66 -9.56
CA ALA A 267 -15.59 13.73 -8.45
C ALA A 267 -14.26 13.98 -7.71
N LEU A 268 -13.21 14.38 -8.44
CA LEU A 268 -11.94 14.80 -7.81
C LEU A 268 -12.11 16.07 -6.97
N GLY A 269 -12.89 17.05 -7.44
CA GLY A 269 -13.21 18.24 -6.66
C GLY A 269 -13.99 17.91 -5.38
N GLU A 270 -14.97 16.99 -5.44
CA GLU A 270 -15.70 16.52 -4.27
C GLU A 270 -14.80 15.75 -3.29
N ALA A 271 -13.82 15.00 -3.80
CA ALA A 271 -12.82 14.31 -2.95
C ALA A 271 -11.95 15.31 -2.19
N GLU A 272 -11.46 16.35 -2.87
CA GLU A 272 -10.67 17.43 -2.26
C GLU A 272 -11.48 18.19 -1.21
N GLU A 273 -12.74 18.56 -1.53
CA GLU A 273 -13.64 19.24 -0.61
C GLU A 273 -13.91 18.37 0.63
N ALA A 274 -14.22 17.09 0.44
CA ALA A 274 -14.43 16.17 1.55
C ALA A 274 -13.20 16.03 2.44
N PHE A 275 -12.01 15.92 1.84
CA PHE A 275 -10.75 15.80 2.58
C PHE A 275 -10.39 17.05 3.36
N SER A 276 -10.78 18.24 2.87
CA SER A 276 -10.52 19.52 3.55
C SER A 276 -11.35 19.73 4.82
N GLN A 277 -12.39 18.93 5.02
CA GLN A 277 -13.22 19.00 6.21
C GLN A 277 -12.45 18.46 7.43
N HIS A 278 -12.76 19.00 8.62
CA HIS A 278 -12.11 18.57 9.85
C HIS A 278 -12.43 17.10 10.13
N ALA A 279 -11.40 16.30 10.37
CA ALA A 279 -11.57 14.90 10.76
C ALA A 279 -11.84 14.81 12.27
N ASP A 280 -12.80 14.00 12.67
CA ASP A 280 -13.01 13.64 14.07
C ASP A 280 -11.91 12.67 14.53
N GLU A 281 -11.64 12.61 15.85
CA GLU A 281 -10.62 11.72 16.42
C GLU A 281 -10.95 10.23 16.25
N ASP A 282 -12.20 9.87 15.97
CA ASP A 282 -12.71 8.49 15.90
C ASP A 282 -12.82 7.93 14.45
N GLU A 283 -11.88 8.26 13.58
CA GLU A 283 -11.87 7.68 12.24
C GLU A 283 -11.51 6.18 12.24
N PRO A 284 -12.13 5.37 11.34
CA PRO A 284 -11.77 3.96 11.19
C PRO A 284 -10.27 3.77 10.93
N THR A 285 -9.67 2.82 11.65
CA THR A 285 -8.21 2.56 11.57
C THR A 285 -7.72 2.17 10.17
N TRP A 286 -8.60 1.66 9.29
CA TRP A 286 -8.26 1.31 7.92
C TRP A 286 -8.06 2.53 6.99
N LEU A 287 -8.38 3.76 7.47
CA LEU A 287 -8.10 5.00 6.74
C LEU A 287 -6.68 5.54 6.95
N TYR A 288 -5.82 4.86 7.71
CA TYR A 288 -4.48 5.32 8.09
C TYR A 288 -3.60 5.75 6.90
N TRP A 289 -3.81 5.14 5.74
CA TRP A 289 -3.04 5.37 4.52
C TRP A 289 -3.61 6.50 3.64
N VAL A 290 -4.86 6.92 3.89
CA VAL A 290 -5.51 7.99 3.12
C VAL A 290 -5.03 9.34 3.62
N ASP A 291 -4.09 9.92 2.93
CA ASP A 291 -3.53 11.25 3.20
C ASP A 291 -3.53 12.13 1.96
N ALA A 292 -3.07 13.38 2.08
CA ALA A 292 -3.04 14.32 0.97
C ALA A 292 -2.12 13.86 -0.18
N GLY A 293 -1.05 13.13 0.15
CA GLY A 293 -0.13 12.58 -0.86
C GLY A 293 -0.79 11.50 -1.69
N GLU A 294 -1.50 10.56 -1.04
CA GLU A 294 -2.24 9.52 -1.74
C GLU A 294 -3.36 10.08 -2.63
N LEU A 295 -4.15 11.03 -2.14
CA LEU A 295 -5.17 11.68 -2.97
C LEU A 295 -4.56 12.41 -4.16
N GLN A 296 -3.41 13.04 -3.98
CA GLN A 296 -2.66 13.67 -5.07
C GLN A 296 -2.17 12.65 -6.11
N VAL A 297 -1.73 11.46 -5.69
CA VAL A 297 -1.38 10.35 -6.60
C VAL A 297 -2.60 9.87 -7.36
N MET A 298 -3.72 9.68 -6.69
CA MET A 298 -4.96 9.22 -7.29
C MET A 298 -5.46 10.22 -8.36
N GLU A 299 -5.39 11.52 -8.07
CA GLU A 299 -5.67 12.58 -9.03
C GLU A 299 -4.71 12.52 -10.23
N ALA A 300 -3.43 12.39 -10.00
CA ALA A 300 -2.42 12.31 -11.05
C ALA A 300 -2.60 11.08 -11.95
N ARG A 301 -2.99 9.94 -11.37
CA ARG A 301 -3.35 8.72 -12.13
C ARG A 301 -4.55 8.96 -13.04
N ALA A 302 -5.60 9.64 -12.55
CA ALA A 302 -6.74 10.01 -13.36
C ALA A 302 -6.34 10.93 -14.53
N TYR A 303 -5.47 11.92 -14.29
CA TYR A 303 -4.95 12.76 -15.37
C TYR A 303 -4.12 11.99 -16.38
N THR A 304 -3.32 11.01 -15.94
CA THR A 304 -2.52 10.18 -16.86
C THR A 304 -3.44 9.34 -17.76
N GLU A 305 -4.43 8.65 -17.21
CA GLU A 305 -5.40 7.86 -17.99
C GLU A 305 -6.20 8.74 -18.98
N LEU A 306 -6.53 9.97 -18.58
CA LEU A 306 -7.20 10.94 -19.44
C LEU A 306 -6.26 11.64 -20.42
N ARG A 307 -4.99 11.22 -20.53
CA ARG A 307 -3.94 11.79 -21.38
C ARG A 307 -3.77 13.32 -21.19
N ARG A 308 -3.69 13.70 -19.91
CA ARG A 308 -3.42 15.09 -19.49
C ARG A 308 -2.07 15.21 -18.79
N PRO A 309 -0.95 14.89 -19.47
CA PRO A 309 0.36 14.75 -18.84
C PRO A 309 0.84 16.04 -18.17
N LEU A 310 0.53 17.22 -18.71
CA LEU A 310 0.91 18.51 -18.13
C LEU A 310 0.29 18.77 -16.75
N ARG A 311 -0.76 18.03 -16.38
CA ARG A 311 -1.32 18.04 -15.03
C ARG A 311 -0.78 16.90 -14.18
N ALA A 312 -0.59 15.72 -14.75
CA ALA A 312 -0.11 14.54 -14.03
C ALA A 312 1.35 14.67 -13.56
N VAL A 313 2.25 15.11 -14.44
CA VAL A 313 3.70 15.17 -14.19
C VAL A 313 4.06 16.01 -12.95
N PRO A 314 3.56 17.25 -12.77
CA PRO A 314 3.88 18.04 -11.58
C PRO A 314 3.44 17.38 -10.28
N LEU A 315 2.24 16.79 -10.26
CA LEU A 315 1.68 16.13 -9.08
C LEU A 315 2.52 14.90 -8.68
N LEU A 316 2.86 14.04 -9.65
CA LEU A 316 3.68 12.84 -9.40
C LEU A 316 5.10 13.20 -8.97
N ASN A 317 5.73 14.20 -9.57
CA ASN A 317 7.05 14.66 -9.15
C ASN A 317 7.03 15.22 -7.73
N ASP A 318 6.02 16.01 -7.37
CA ASP A 318 5.89 16.58 -6.03
C ASP A 318 5.72 15.46 -4.98
N VAL A 319 4.83 14.48 -5.21
CA VAL A 319 4.65 13.35 -4.31
C VAL A 319 5.95 12.53 -4.20
N LEU A 320 6.55 12.13 -5.32
CA LEU A 320 7.77 11.32 -5.34
C LEU A 320 8.96 12.02 -4.68
N SER A 321 8.98 13.36 -4.65
CA SER A 321 10.00 14.12 -3.93
C SER A 321 9.90 14.02 -2.41
N ARG A 322 8.70 13.77 -1.89
CA ARG A 322 8.37 13.67 -0.46
C ARG A 322 8.27 12.24 0.04
N TYR A 323 8.12 11.29 -0.89
CA TYR A 323 7.88 9.89 -0.55
C TYR A 323 9.14 9.23 0.01
N ASP A 324 8.99 8.49 1.11
CA ASP A 324 10.07 7.76 1.75
C ASP A 324 10.36 6.44 1.00
N ALA A 325 11.65 6.10 0.88
CA ALA A 325 12.12 4.86 0.25
C ALA A 325 11.64 3.56 0.93
N THR A 326 10.87 3.65 2.02
CA THR A 326 10.28 2.49 2.71
C THR A 326 9.14 1.85 1.95
N HIS A 327 8.45 2.61 1.09
CA HIS A 327 7.30 2.18 0.31
C HIS A 327 7.70 1.83 -1.12
N THR A 328 8.61 0.86 -1.26
CA THR A 328 9.23 0.50 -2.55
C THR A 328 8.19 0.10 -3.60
N ARG A 329 7.13 -0.63 -3.20
CA ARG A 329 6.05 -1.06 -4.11
C ARG A 329 5.24 0.13 -4.61
N GLU A 330 4.80 1.00 -3.72
CA GLU A 330 4.06 2.22 -4.06
C GLU A 330 4.90 3.14 -4.94
N MET A 331 6.18 3.35 -4.58
CA MET A 331 7.10 4.13 -5.40
C MET A 331 7.26 3.58 -6.82
N ALA A 332 7.39 2.25 -6.98
CA ALA A 332 7.46 1.63 -8.31
C ALA A 332 6.18 1.89 -9.11
N LEU A 333 5.02 1.78 -8.47
CA LEU A 333 3.73 2.09 -9.10
C LEU A 333 3.64 3.57 -9.51
N TYR A 334 4.03 4.51 -8.64
CA TYR A 334 3.96 5.95 -8.96
C TYR A 334 4.94 6.34 -10.06
N LEU A 335 6.15 5.77 -10.04
CA LEU A 335 7.11 5.92 -11.15
C LEU A 335 6.54 5.38 -12.46
N SER A 336 5.76 4.30 -12.43
CA SER A 336 5.13 3.77 -13.65
C SER A 336 4.12 4.76 -14.27
N TRP A 337 3.35 5.45 -13.43
CA TRP A 337 2.43 6.49 -13.89
C TRP A 337 3.17 7.71 -14.42
N LEU A 338 4.25 8.11 -13.77
CA LEU A 338 5.10 9.21 -14.21
C LEU A 338 5.78 8.91 -15.55
N ALA A 339 6.27 7.68 -15.76
CA ALA A 339 6.86 7.27 -17.02
C ALA A 339 5.85 7.36 -18.17
N VAL A 340 4.62 6.87 -17.96
CA VAL A 340 3.54 6.98 -18.95
C VAL A 340 3.18 8.45 -19.21
N ALA A 341 3.09 9.27 -18.16
CA ALA A 341 2.78 10.69 -18.32
C ALA A 341 3.87 11.44 -19.10
N TYR A 342 5.16 11.13 -18.91
CA TYR A 342 6.23 11.70 -19.73
C TYR A 342 6.18 11.22 -21.18
N ALA A 343 5.88 9.95 -21.43
CA ALA A 343 5.69 9.44 -22.79
C ALA A 343 4.53 10.14 -23.51
N ASP A 344 3.39 10.35 -22.82
CA ASP A 344 2.25 11.11 -23.33
C ASP A 344 2.55 12.62 -23.52
N ALA A 345 3.52 13.16 -22.77
CA ALA A 345 4.02 14.54 -22.95
C ALA A 345 5.00 14.67 -24.12
N ASN A 346 5.34 13.59 -24.81
CA ASN A 346 6.38 13.54 -25.85
C ASN A 346 7.79 13.87 -25.31
N GLU A 347 8.10 13.40 -24.09
CA GLU A 347 9.38 13.54 -23.39
C GLU A 347 10.01 12.13 -23.19
N PRO A 348 10.44 11.46 -24.27
CA PRO A 348 10.82 10.04 -24.23
C PRO A 348 12.06 9.76 -23.39
N GLU A 349 13.05 10.68 -23.33
CA GLU A 349 14.24 10.53 -22.51
C GLU A 349 13.89 10.53 -21.01
N GLN A 350 12.99 11.45 -20.61
CA GLN A 350 12.47 11.52 -19.25
C GLN A 350 11.68 10.25 -18.91
N ALA A 351 10.81 9.83 -19.82
CA ALA A 351 10.02 8.60 -19.67
C ALA A 351 10.92 7.38 -19.48
N ALA A 352 11.98 7.22 -20.29
CA ALA A 352 12.94 6.13 -20.18
C ALA A 352 13.72 6.16 -18.85
N ASN A 353 14.18 7.32 -18.40
CA ASN A 353 14.87 7.47 -17.14
C ASN A 353 14.00 7.05 -15.94
N VAL A 354 12.73 7.45 -15.95
CA VAL A 354 11.77 7.07 -14.91
C VAL A 354 11.42 5.58 -14.99
N ALA A 355 11.25 5.06 -16.22
CA ALA A 355 10.98 3.66 -16.46
C ALA A 355 12.12 2.75 -15.95
N ARG A 356 13.38 3.13 -16.16
CA ARG A 356 14.54 2.40 -15.64
C ARG A 356 14.49 2.29 -14.10
N ARG A 357 14.25 3.41 -13.42
CA ARG A 357 14.11 3.41 -11.95
C ARG A 357 12.96 2.50 -11.48
N MET A 358 11.81 2.57 -12.15
CA MET A 358 10.65 1.72 -11.85
C MET A 358 11.00 0.24 -12.00
N LEU A 359 11.65 -0.15 -13.11
CA LEU A 359 12.01 -1.54 -13.40
C LEU A 359 13.05 -2.08 -12.42
N GLU A 360 14.07 -1.29 -12.07
CA GLU A 360 15.06 -1.64 -11.06
C GLU A 360 14.42 -1.88 -9.69
N MET A 361 13.46 -1.05 -9.30
CA MET A 361 12.73 -1.21 -8.04
C MET A 361 11.77 -2.39 -8.06
N SER A 362 11.22 -2.75 -9.22
CA SER A 362 10.24 -3.83 -9.37
C SER A 362 10.89 -5.22 -9.43
N ALA A 363 12.16 -5.33 -9.78
CA ALA A 363 12.85 -6.60 -10.02
C ALA A 363 12.78 -7.57 -8.82
N ASP A 364 12.73 -7.06 -7.60
CA ASP A 364 12.73 -7.84 -6.36
C ASP A 364 11.34 -7.90 -5.68
N LEU A 365 10.30 -7.32 -6.29
CA LEU A 365 9.00 -7.16 -5.60
C LEU A 365 8.04 -8.34 -5.77
N GLY A 366 8.17 -9.14 -6.87
CA GLY A 366 7.29 -10.29 -7.13
C GLY A 366 5.79 -9.95 -7.09
N SER A 367 5.40 -8.78 -7.64
CA SER A 367 4.03 -8.29 -7.64
C SER A 367 3.45 -8.27 -9.04
N ASP A 368 2.36 -9.02 -9.27
CA ASP A 368 1.66 -9.05 -10.57
C ASP A 368 1.23 -7.65 -11.03
N ARG A 369 0.88 -6.78 -10.08
CA ARG A 369 0.50 -5.40 -10.36
C ARG A 369 1.66 -4.55 -10.86
N THR A 370 2.86 -4.71 -10.31
CA THR A 370 4.05 -4.02 -10.82
C THR A 370 4.46 -4.56 -12.18
N ASP A 371 4.32 -5.87 -12.43
CA ASP A 371 4.60 -6.51 -13.71
C ASP A 371 3.63 -6.02 -14.79
N GLU A 372 2.34 -5.91 -14.47
CA GLU A 372 1.35 -5.32 -15.39
C GLU A 372 1.72 -3.87 -15.72
N ARG A 373 2.09 -3.08 -14.71
CA ARG A 373 2.51 -1.69 -14.91
C ARG A 373 3.80 -1.59 -15.75
N ALA A 374 4.75 -2.51 -15.59
CA ALA A 374 5.94 -2.58 -16.42
C ALA A 374 5.58 -2.84 -17.88
N ARG A 375 4.61 -3.72 -18.16
CA ARG A 375 4.09 -3.94 -19.53
C ARG A 375 3.46 -2.68 -20.12
N VAL A 376 2.66 -1.96 -19.34
CA VAL A 376 2.04 -0.69 -19.77
C VAL A 376 3.11 0.35 -20.08
N VAL A 377 4.13 0.52 -19.22
CA VAL A 377 5.24 1.46 -19.43
C VAL A 377 5.99 1.12 -20.72
N ARG A 378 6.39 -0.14 -20.92
CA ARG A 378 7.06 -0.55 -22.15
C ARG A 378 6.20 -0.32 -23.39
N ALA A 379 4.89 -0.57 -23.30
CA ALA A 379 3.97 -0.32 -24.40
C ALA A 379 3.89 1.19 -24.75
N SER A 380 3.91 2.08 -23.76
CA SER A 380 3.91 3.53 -23.97
C SER A 380 5.21 4.06 -24.58
N LEU A 381 6.33 3.36 -24.38
CA LEU A 381 7.64 3.71 -24.92
C LEU A 381 7.88 3.21 -26.35
N LYS A 382 7.15 2.18 -26.82
CA LYS A 382 7.34 1.62 -28.16
C LYS A 382 7.37 2.63 -29.31
N PRO A 383 6.53 3.68 -29.34
CA PRO A 383 6.57 4.69 -30.40
C PRO A 383 7.88 5.45 -30.50
N PHE A 384 8.71 5.44 -29.45
CA PHE A 384 9.96 6.18 -29.33
C PHE A 384 11.21 5.27 -29.44
N GLY A 385 11.09 4.09 -30.07
CA GLY A 385 12.19 3.11 -30.16
C GLY A 385 13.46 3.60 -30.86
N ASP A 386 13.42 4.72 -31.57
CA ASP A 386 14.60 5.36 -32.17
C ASP A 386 15.44 6.15 -31.15
N VAL A 387 14.88 6.49 -29.97
CA VAL A 387 15.58 7.17 -28.89
C VAL A 387 16.48 6.17 -28.16
N PRO A 388 17.80 6.44 -28.01
CA PRO A 388 18.74 5.48 -27.41
C PRO A 388 18.33 4.99 -26.04
N GLU A 389 17.92 5.87 -25.13
CA GLU A 389 17.50 5.58 -23.75
C GLU A 389 16.26 4.67 -23.72
N VAL A 390 15.33 4.87 -24.66
CA VAL A 390 14.13 4.04 -24.81
C VAL A 390 14.49 2.65 -25.31
N ARG A 391 15.40 2.57 -26.31
CA ARG A 391 15.86 1.29 -26.86
C ARG A 391 16.46 0.40 -25.77
N GLU A 392 17.29 0.95 -24.87
CA GLU A 392 17.85 0.21 -23.74
C GLU A 392 16.76 -0.46 -22.88
N ILE A 393 15.64 0.24 -22.64
CA ILE A 393 14.51 -0.28 -21.86
C ILE A 393 13.74 -1.37 -22.60
N LEU A 394 13.61 -1.24 -23.93
CA LEU A 394 12.88 -2.20 -24.74
C LEU A 394 13.69 -3.47 -25.00
N ASP A 395 15.02 -3.37 -25.15
CA ASP A 395 15.94 -4.49 -25.42
C ASP A 395 16.27 -5.29 -24.13
N ALA A 396 16.10 -4.71 -22.96
CA ALA A 396 16.32 -5.36 -21.66
C ALA A 396 15.15 -6.26 -21.19
N ALA A 397 14.16 -6.53 -22.05
CA ALA A 397 12.90 -7.22 -21.75
C ALA A 397 12.93 -8.72 -22.07
#